data_1c3c5791aed7d7ea6c957136410f3d78
#
_entry.id   1c3c5791aed7d7ea6c957136410f3d78
#
_cell.length_a   1.000
_cell.length_b   1.000
_cell.length_c   1.000
_cell.angle_alpha   90.00
_cell.angle_beta   90.00
_cell.angle_gamma   90.00
#
_symmetry.space_group_name_H-M   'P 1'
#
loop_
_entity.id
_entity.type
_entity.pdbx_description
1 polymer ?
#
loop_
_entity_poly.entity_id
_entity_poly.type
_entity_poly.pdbx_seq_one_letter_code
_entity_poly.pdbx_strand_id
1 'polypeptide(L)'
;MASLATRHDCLLLDLDGTLCRGARAIDGAAQALSQATTRKLFLTNNASRSPAEVAQYLCDMGFDASPHDIITSGRCAAAVLGSELPPGSRVLVVGTDALIAEVYDAGLQPVRRWADDPIAVVQGFSPDLSWRDLAEAALAIGAGTPWTATNPDLTLPSERGLLPGNGSLVAALRAATEAQPRVIGKPHGFMFREALARGNFRRPLVIGDRLDTDIAGANYAGLPSLLVLSGVTTAVHAIRARPAHRPMYVAADLRGIHHPNHADLSYYRRPPADHPIGG
;
A
#
# COMPACT_ATOMS: atom_id res chain seq x y z
N MET A 1 -20.05 -14.45 20.24
CA MET A 1 -20.00 -13.26 19.33
C MET A 1 -19.46 -13.74 17.99
N ALA A 2 -19.89 -13.13 16.87
CA ALA A 2 -19.36 -13.46 15.54
C ALA A 2 -17.91 -12.95 15.39
N SER A 3 -17.06 -13.71 14.70
CA SER A 3 -15.65 -13.34 14.42
C SER A 3 -15.55 -12.18 13.40
N LEU A 4 -14.37 -11.55 13.27
CA LEU A 4 -14.16 -10.53 12.25
C LEU A 4 -14.36 -11.09 10.84
N ALA A 5 -13.88 -12.31 10.57
CA ALA A 5 -14.05 -12.97 9.29
C ALA A 5 -15.52 -13.17 8.88
N THR A 6 -16.46 -13.28 9.85
CA THR A 6 -17.89 -13.43 9.56
C THR A 6 -18.67 -12.11 9.60
N ARG A 7 -18.15 -11.07 10.26
CA ARG A 7 -18.79 -9.75 10.34
C ARG A 7 -18.51 -8.87 9.13
N HIS A 8 -17.44 -9.15 8.40
CA HIS A 8 -16.99 -8.37 7.25
C HIS A 8 -17.18 -9.16 5.95
N ASP A 9 -17.47 -8.47 4.86
CA ASP A 9 -17.74 -9.06 3.54
C ASP A 9 -16.53 -9.00 2.59
N CYS A 10 -15.49 -8.24 2.96
CA CYS A 10 -14.22 -8.18 2.26
C CYS A 10 -13.08 -7.92 3.24
N LEU A 11 -11.96 -8.61 3.07
CA LEU A 11 -10.69 -8.37 3.77
C LEU A 11 -9.73 -7.69 2.79
N LEU A 12 -9.29 -6.48 3.13
CA LEU A 12 -8.27 -5.70 2.42
C LEU A 12 -6.95 -5.90 3.15
N LEU A 13 -6.11 -6.77 2.61
CA LEU A 13 -4.95 -7.35 3.29
C LEU A 13 -3.66 -6.70 2.80
N ASP A 14 -2.87 -6.15 3.71
CA ASP A 14 -1.46 -5.89 3.45
C ASP A 14 -0.67 -7.19 3.35
N LEU A 15 0.54 -7.16 2.80
CA LEU A 15 1.38 -8.34 2.58
C LEU A 15 2.52 -8.46 3.60
N ASP A 16 3.50 -7.54 3.50
CA ASP A 16 4.73 -7.61 4.28
C ASP A 16 4.50 -7.28 5.75
N GLY A 17 4.79 -8.24 6.65
CA GLY A 17 4.49 -8.10 8.08
C GLY A 17 3.09 -8.57 8.47
N THR A 18 2.19 -8.75 7.50
CA THR A 18 0.80 -9.20 7.69
C THR A 18 0.60 -10.65 7.25
N LEU A 19 1.00 -10.99 6.04
CA LEU A 19 0.91 -12.33 5.46
C LEU A 19 2.26 -13.02 5.41
N CYS A 20 3.33 -12.27 5.16
CA CYS A 20 4.66 -12.82 4.96
C CYS A 20 5.75 -11.89 5.51
N ARG A 21 6.96 -12.42 5.63
CA ARG A 21 8.21 -11.68 5.84
C ARG A 21 9.23 -12.15 4.82
N GLY A 22 9.54 -11.31 3.85
CA GLY A 22 10.29 -11.76 2.68
C GLY A 22 9.60 -12.98 2.06
N ALA A 23 10.33 -13.97 1.63
CA ALA A 23 9.79 -15.17 0.94
C ALA A 23 9.14 -16.21 1.88
N ARG A 24 8.82 -15.87 3.13
CA ARG A 24 8.23 -16.81 4.09
C ARG A 24 6.89 -16.32 4.60
N ALA A 25 5.87 -17.18 4.50
CA ALA A 25 4.58 -16.94 5.14
C ALA A 25 4.73 -16.77 6.67
N ILE A 26 3.96 -15.87 7.24
CA ILE A 26 3.80 -15.78 8.69
C ILE A 26 3.03 -17.02 9.16
N ASP A 27 3.49 -17.63 10.25
CA ASP A 27 2.91 -18.85 10.79
C ASP A 27 1.40 -18.72 11.01
N GLY A 28 0.65 -19.69 10.46
CA GLY A 28 -0.80 -19.75 10.54
C GLY A 28 -1.56 -18.75 9.63
N ALA A 29 -0.89 -17.83 8.92
CA ALA A 29 -1.57 -16.82 8.10
C ALA A 29 -2.32 -17.45 6.91
N ALA A 30 -1.69 -18.37 6.18
CA ALA A 30 -2.34 -19.06 5.06
C ALA A 30 -3.54 -19.90 5.53
N GLN A 31 -3.41 -20.60 6.64
CA GLN A 31 -4.49 -21.38 7.25
C GLN A 31 -5.65 -20.46 7.69
N ALA A 32 -5.36 -19.33 8.31
CA ALA A 32 -6.38 -18.37 8.72
C ALA A 32 -7.18 -17.86 7.52
N LEU A 33 -6.51 -17.53 6.40
CA LEU A 33 -7.21 -17.09 5.20
C LEU A 33 -7.98 -18.19 4.49
N SER A 34 -7.48 -19.44 4.48
CA SER A 34 -8.19 -20.56 3.86
C SER A 34 -9.52 -20.89 4.57
N GLN A 35 -9.59 -20.66 5.87
CA GLN A 35 -10.80 -20.86 6.68
C GLN A 35 -11.81 -19.71 6.53
N ALA A 36 -11.40 -18.55 6.02
CA ALA A 36 -12.29 -17.43 5.81
C ALA A 36 -12.95 -17.53 4.43
N THR A 37 -14.29 -17.57 4.39
CA THR A 37 -15.08 -17.54 3.14
C THR A 37 -15.23 -16.14 2.56
N THR A 38 -14.84 -15.12 3.31
CA THR A 38 -14.90 -13.71 2.97
C THR A 38 -14.02 -13.39 1.76
N ARG A 39 -14.44 -12.49 0.88
CA ARG A 39 -13.63 -12.00 -0.25
C ARG A 39 -12.31 -11.42 0.26
N LYS A 40 -11.22 -11.73 -0.39
CA LYS A 40 -9.87 -11.28 -0.06
C LYS A 40 -9.33 -10.43 -1.20
N LEU A 41 -8.78 -9.26 -0.87
CA LEU A 41 -8.03 -8.42 -1.79
C LEU A 41 -6.71 -8.06 -1.13
N PHE A 42 -5.63 -8.11 -1.89
CA PHE A 42 -4.26 -7.97 -1.40
C PHE A 42 -3.69 -6.64 -1.86
N LEU A 43 -3.34 -5.77 -0.92
CA LEU A 43 -2.90 -4.40 -1.17
C LEU A 43 -1.43 -4.23 -0.80
N THR A 44 -0.57 -3.97 -1.77
CA THR A 44 0.86 -3.75 -1.50
C THR A 44 1.37 -2.41 -2.03
N ASN A 45 2.15 -1.71 -1.20
CA ASN A 45 2.91 -0.53 -1.62
C ASN A 45 4.06 -0.87 -2.58
N ASN A 46 4.42 -2.14 -2.68
CA ASN A 46 5.46 -2.58 -3.59
C ASN A 46 5.01 -2.46 -5.05
N ALA A 47 5.70 -1.63 -5.82
CA ALA A 47 5.48 -1.41 -7.25
C ALA A 47 6.50 -2.13 -8.14
N SER A 48 7.40 -2.93 -7.56
CA SER A 48 8.47 -3.60 -8.32
C SER A 48 8.04 -4.90 -8.99
N ARG A 49 6.82 -5.37 -8.71
CA ARG A 49 6.23 -6.58 -9.27
C ARG A 49 4.86 -6.30 -9.85
N SER A 50 4.53 -6.99 -10.93
CA SER A 50 3.18 -7.00 -11.50
C SER A 50 2.18 -7.73 -10.57
N PRO A 51 0.86 -7.51 -10.71
CA PRO A 51 -0.14 -8.28 -9.99
C PRO A 51 -0.02 -9.79 -10.19
N ALA A 52 0.37 -10.25 -11.39
CA ALA A 52 0.57 -11.67 -11.67
C ALA A 52 1.76 -12.25 -10.89
N GLU A 53 2.89 -11.54 -10.84
CA GLU A 53 4.06 -11.95 -10.07
C GLU A 53 3.78 -11.93 -8.55
N VAL A 54 2.99 -10.97 -8.06
CA VAL A 54 2.58 -10.94 -6.65
C VAL A 54 1.63 -12.10 -6.33
N ALA A 55 0.67 -12.41 -7.22
CA ALA A 55 -0.23 -13.54 -7.03
C ALA A 55 0.55 -14.86 -6.98
N GLN A 56 1.47 -15.08 -7.93
CA GLN A 56 2.32 -16.27 -7.93
C GLN A 56 3.15 -16.37 -6.64
N TYR A 57 3.76 -15.27 -6.23
CA TYR A 57 4.54 -15.20 -4.99
C TYR A 57 3.71 -15.57 -3.74
N LEU A 58 2.44 -15.16 -3.68
CA LEU A 58 1.52 -15.55 -2.61
C LEU A 58 1.13 -17.03 -2.71
N CYS A 59 0.87 -17.54 -3.92
CA CYS A 59 0.55 -18.95 -4.15
C CYS A 59 1.71 -19.87 -3.72
N ASP A 60 2.96 -19.49 -4.01
CA ASP A 60 4.15 -20.24 -3.60
C ASP A 60 4.29 -20.34 -2.07
N MET A 61 3.69 -19.41 -1.33
CA MET A 61 3.60 -19.41 0.14
C MET A 61 2.33 -20.06 0.69
N GLY A 62 1.48 -20.65 -0.16
CA GLY A 62 0.26 -21.36 0.23
C GLY A 62 -0.99 -20.49 0.39
N PHE A 63 -0.99 -19.26 -0.10
CA PHE A 63 -2.19 -18.43 -0.17
C PHE A 63 -2.94 -18.67 -1.48
N ASP A 64 -4.27 -18.62 -1.42
CA ASP A 64 -5.13 -18.60 -2.61
C ASP A 64 -5.28 -17.16 -3.10
N ALA A 65 -4.56 -16.81 -4.16
CA ALA A 65 -4.53 -15.46 -4.72
C ALA A 65 -4.50 -15.51 -6.25
N SER A 66 -5.28 -14.66 -6.90
CA SER A 66 -5.24 -14.47 -8.34
C SER A 66 -4.79 -13.04 -8.68
N PRO A 67 -4.29 -12.78 -9.90
CA PRO A 67 -3.91 -11.42 -10.32
C PRO A 67 -5.02 -10.38 -10.16
N HIS A 68 -6.30 -10.82 -10.26
CA HIS A 68 -7.46 -9.97 -10.04
C HIS A 68 -7.68 -9.59 -8.58
N ASP A 69 -7.05 -10.28 -7.64
CA ASP A 69 -7.16 -9.98 -6.21
C ASP A 69 -6.08 -9.01 -5.74
N ILE A 70 -5.07 -8.76 -6.58
CA ILE A 70 -3.91 -7.95 -6.22
C ILE A 70 -4.10 -6.49 -6.63
N ILE A 71 -3.82 -5.59 -5.70
CA ILE A 71 -3.76 -4.14 -5.90
C ILE A 71 -2.34 -3.68 -5.53
N THR A 72 -1.53 -3.35 -6.54
CA THR A 72 -0.19 -2.78 -6.36
C THR A 72 -0.24 -1.26 -6.46
N SER A 73 0.65 -0.58 -5.75
CA SER A 73 0.78 0.87 -5.88
C SER A 73 1.24 1.29 -7.29
N GLY A 74 1.99 0.43 -8.00
CA GLY A 74 2.39 0.66 -9.39
C GLY A 74 1.21 0.69 -10.34
N ARG A 75 0.33 -0.33 -10.28
CA ARG A 75 -0.89 -0.39 -11.08
C ARG A 75 -1.83 0.79 -10.80
N CYS A 76 -2.00 1.13 -9.51
CA CYS A 76 -2.82 2.29 -9.15
C CYS A 76 -2.24 3.61 -9.70
N ALA A 77 -0.91 3.78 -9.66
CA ALA A 77 -0.25 4.96 -10.20
C ALA A 77 -0.44 5.06 -11.72
N ALA A 78 -0.25 3.95 -12.44
CA ALA A 78 -0.46 3.89 -13.88
C ALA A 78 -1.93 4.18 -14.26
N ALA A 79 -2.90 3.57 -13.55
CA ALA A 79 -4.32 3.80 -13.78
C ALA A 79 -4.73 5.27 -13.55
N VAL A 80 -4.19 5.92 -12.50
CA VAL A 80 -4.44 7.34 -12.24
C VAL A 80 -3.88 8.19 -13.38
N LEU A 81 -2.63 7.95 -13.80
CA LEU A 81 -2.04 8.69 -14.93
C LEU A 81 -2.82 8.44 -16.23
N GLY A 82 -3.22 7.20 -16.52
CA GLY A 82 -4.01 6.87 -17.71
C GLY A 82 -5.39 7.51 -17.74
N SER A 83 -5.98 7.80 -16.56
CA SER A 83 -7.26 8.53 -16.47
C SER A 83 -7.13 10.04 -16.63
N GLU A 84 -5.94 10.60 -16.40
CA GLU A 84 -5.69 12.05 -16.39
C GLU A 84 -4.98 12.54 -17.65
N LEU A 85 -4.20 11.67 -18.31
CA LEU A 85 -3.40 12.04 -19.47
C LEU A 85 -4.06 11.56 -20.78
N PRO A 86 -3.87 12.29 -21.91
CA PRO A 86 -4.30 11.80 -23.21
C PRO A 86 -3.70 10.41 -23.53
N PRO A 87 -4.43 9.50 -24.19
CA PRO A 87 -3.90 8.23 -24.64
C PRO A 87 -2.60 8.38 -25.46
N GLY A 88 -1.63 7.51 -25.22
CA GLY A 88 -0.32 7.55 -25.89
C GLY A 88 0.64 8.61 -25.36
N SER A 89 0.28 9.35 -24.29
CA SER A 89 1.17 10.32 -23.65
C SER A 89 2.44 9.66 -23.14
N ARG A 90 3.59 10.32 -23.37
CA ARG A 90 4.89 9.84 -22.89
C ARG A 90 5.06 10.07 -21.41
N VAL A 91 5.37 9.00 -20.68
CA VAL A 91 5.59 9.02 -19.22
C VAL A 91 6.99 8.49 -18.93
N LEU A 92 7.83 9.29 -18.28
CA LEU A 92 9.14 8.86 -17.82
C LEU A 92 8.96 7.95 -16.61
N VAL A 93 9.45 6.71 -16.75
CA VAL A 93 9.32 5.68 -15.72
C VAL A 93 10.66 5.47 -15.02
N VAL A 94 10.69 5.74 -13.71
CA VAL A 94 11.77 5.36 -12.81
C VAL A 94 11.29 4.15 -12.00
N GLY A 95 11.79 2.96 -12.29
CA GLY A 95 11.29 1.72 -11.67
C GLY A 95 11.60 0.49 -12.51
N THR A 96 10.99 -0.65 -12.14
CA THR A 96 11.14 -1.93 -12.82
C THR A 96 10.39 -1.99 -14.16
N ASP A 97 10.63 -3.06 -14.92
CA ASP A 97 9.86 -3.35 -16.14
C ASP A 97 8.39 -3.68 -15.83
N ALA A 98 8.09 -4.18 -14.63
CA ALA A 98 6.71 -4.33 -14.19
C ALA A 98 5.96 -2.98 -14.15
N LEU A 99 6.60 -1.91 -13.66
CA LEU A 99 5.99 -0.57 -13.68
C LEU A 99 5.87 -0.02 -15.11
N ILE A 100 6.83 -0.32 -16.01
CA ILE A 100 6.72 0.00 -17.45
C ILE A 100 5.48 -0.66 -18.05
N ALA A 101 5.30 -1.95 -17.80
CA ALA A 101 4.15 -2.70 -18.32
C ALA A 101 2.82 -2.10 -17.83
N GLU A 102 2.71 -1.75 -16.53
CA GLU A 102 1.50 -1.12 -15.99
C GLU A 102 1.21 0.25 -16.65
N VAL A 103 2.24 1.05 -16.93
CA VAL A 103 2.08 2.33 -17.65
C VAL A 103 1.62 2.10 -19.09
N TYR A 104 2.18 1.09 -19.77
CA TYR A 104 1.79 0.71 -21.11
C TYR A 104 0.33 0.20 -21.15
N ASP A 105 -0.04 -0.68 -20.24
CA ASP A 105 -1.39 -1.24 -20.11
C ASP A 105 -2.45 -0.18 -19.78
N ALA A 106 -2.02 0.93 -19.15
CA ALA A 106 -2.87 2.10 -18.92
C ALA A 106 -3.07 2.98 -20.19
N GLY A 107 -2.58 2.55 -21.38
CA GLY A 107 -2.72 3.25 -22.63
C GLY A 107 -1.73 4.42 -22.82
N LEU A 108 -0.65 4.45 -22.02
CA LEU A 108 0.39 5.47 -22.08
C LEU A 108 1.66 4.92 -22.75
N GLN A 109 2.58 5.79 -23.15
CA GLN A 109 3.88 5.44 -23.72
C GLN A 109 4.98 5.58 -22.67
N PRO A 110 5.49 4.49 -22.08
CA PRO A 110 6.60 4.57 -21.14
C PRO A 110 7.90 4.93 -21.85
N VAL A 111 8.67 5.85 -21.28
CA VAL A 111 10.00 6.24 -21.73
C VAL A 111 10.98 6.27 -20.57
N ARG A 112 12.29 6.24 -20.85
CA ARG A 112 13.34 6.21 -19.81
C ARG A 112 14.18 7.47 -19.79
N ARG A 113 14.08 8.36 -20.77
CA ARG A 113 14.96 9.53 -20.90
C ARG A 113 14.15 10.82 -21.00
N TRP A 114 14.68 11.86 -20.42
CA TRP A 114 14.15 13.22 -20.57
C TRP A 114 14.10 13.68 -22.03
N ALA A 115 15.11 13.29 -22.82
CA ALA A 115 15.17 13.60 -24.25
C ALA A 115 14.00 13.02 -25.08
N ASP A 116 13.26 12.07 -24.53
CA ASP A 116 12.06 11.51 -25.15
C ASP A 116 10.82 12.40 -24.91
N ASP A 117 10.98 13.57 -24.31
CA ASP A 117 9.96 14.60 -24.09
C ASP A 117 8.71 14.07 -23.32
N PRO A 118 8.87 13.55 -22.11
CA PRO A 118 7.77 13.04 -21.28
C PRO A 118 6.94 14.20 -20.71
N ILE A 119 5.62 13.99 -20.57
CA ILE A 119 4.72 14.95 -19.94
C ILE A 119 4.34 14.61 -18.51
N ALA A 120 4.81 13.48 -18.01
CA ALA A 120 4.69 13.07 -16.61
C ALA A 120 5.88 12.17 -16.21
N VAL A 121 6.18 12.11 -14.91
CA VAL A 121 7.15 11.21 -14.31
C VAL A 121 6.41 10.29 -13.34
N VAL A 122 6.66 8.97 -13.41
CA VAL A 122 6.23 8.01 -12.40
C VAL A 122 7.45 7.31 -11.80
N GLN A 123 7.52 7.29 -10.46
CA GLN A 123 8.62 6.70 -9.73
C GLN A 123 8.15 5.58 -8.81
N GLY A 124 8.79 4.40 -8.97
CA GLY A 124 8.73 3.26 -8.08
C GLY A 124 10.13 2.75 -7.75
N PHE A 125 10.21 1.81 -6.83
CA PHE A 125 11.47 1.17 -6.48
C PHE A 125 11.90 0.18 -7.56
N SER A 126 13.21 0.12 -7.84
CA SER A 126 13.89 -0.99 -8.50
C SER A 126 15.26 -1.21 -7.85
N PRO A 127 15.72 -2.46 -7.66
CA PRO A 127 17.06 -2.73 -7.15
C PRO A 127 18.16 -2.34 -8.15
N ASP A 128 17.81 -2.20 -9.43
CA ASP A 128 18.75 -1.91 -10.52
C ASP A 128 18.81 -0.41 -10.88
N LEU A 129 18.11 0.45 -10.12
CA LEU A 129 18.15 1.90 -10.35
C LEU A 129 19.57 2.45 -10.14
N SER A 130 20.00 3.19 -11.13
CA SER A 130 21.29 3.89 -11.14
C SER A 130 21.13 5.39 -10.90
N TRP A 131 22.26 6.05 -10.64
CA TRP A 131 22.29 7.51 -10.63
C TRP A 131 21.76 8.13 -11.94
N ARG A 132 21.98 7.47 -13.09
CA ARG A 132 21.52 7.96 -14.41
C ARG A 132 20.00 8.02 -14.48
N ASP A 133 19.31 7.03 -13.95
CA ASP A 133 17.83 7.01 -13.95
C ASP A 133 17.27 8.14 -13.09
N LEU A 134 17.90 8.41 -11.94
CA LEU A 134 17.52 9.54 -11.10
C LEU A 134 17.86 10.88 -11.76
N ALA A 135 18.95 10.98 -12.52
CA ALA A 135 19.32 12.19 -13.24
C ALA A 135 18.29 12.53 -14.34
N GLU A 136 17.82 11.54 -15.12
CA GLU A 136 16.76 11.73 -16.12
C GLU A 136 15.46 12.23 -15.47
N ALA A 137 15.07 11.65 -14.32
CA ALA A 137 13.92 12.10 -13.56
C ALA A 137 14.12 13.54 -13.02
N ALA A 138 15.31 13.85 -12.49
CA ALA A 138 15.61 15.18 -11.97
C ALA A 138 15.54 16.27 -13.07
N LEU A 139 16.01 15.97 -14.27
CA LEU A 139 15.89 16.89 -15.43
C LEU A 139 14.42 17.13 -15.78
N ALA A 140 13.60 16.08 -15.87
CA ALA A 140 12.18 16.20 -16.15
C ALA A 140 11.43 17.00 -15.08
N ILE A 141 11.61 16.63 -13.80
CA ILE A 141 10.95 17.28 -12.66
C ILE A 141 11.41 18.73 -12.53
N GLY A 142 12.71 19.00 -12.68
CA GLY A 142 13.28 20.34 -12.64
C GLY A 142 12.77 21.26 -13.78
N ALA A 143 12.37 20.68 -14.91
CA ALA A 143 11.68 21.38 -16.00
C ALA A 143 10.18 21.61 -15.74
N GLY A 144 9.65 21.18 -14.58
CA GLY A 144 8.25 21.35 -14.19
C GLY A 144 7.32 20.20 -14.56
N THR A 145 7.86 19.06 -15.03
CA THR A 145 7.03 17.89 -15.37
C THR A 145 6.38 17.32 -14.10
N PRO A 146 5.05 17.10 -14.07
CA PRO A 146 4.35 16.50 -12.94
C PRO A 146 4.94 15.15 -12.53
N TRP A 147 5.12 14.97 -11.24
CA TRP A 147 5.78 13.80 -10.66
C TRP A 147 4.86 13.00 -9.72
N THR A 148 4.73 11.71 -9.98
CA THR A 148 3.97 10.75 -9.19
C THR A 148 4.91 9.70 -8.60
N ALA A 149 4.84 9.48 -7.28
CA ALA A 149 5.54 8.39 -6.60
C ALA A 149 4.55 7.28 -6.25
N THR A 150 4.93 6.03 -6.51
CA THR A 150 4.09 4.87 -6.23
C THR A 150 3.87 4.68 -4.73
N ASN A 151 4.87 4.96 -3.90
CA ASN A 151 4.77 4.90 -2.43
C ASN A 151 5.84 5.78 -1.76
N PRO A 152 5.66 6.12 -0.47
CA PRO A 152 6.59 6.95 0.31
C PRO A 152 7.49 6.11 1.24
N ASP A 153 7.52 4.79 1.13
CA ASP A 153 8.19 3.91 2.10
C ASP A 153 9.70 4.14 2.10
N LEU A 154 10.21 4.67 3.21
CA LEU A 154 11.64 5.02 3.34
C LEU A 154 12.53 3.79 3.34
N THR A 155 12.05 2.67 3.86
CA THR A 155 12.81 1.44 3.98
C THR A 155 12.07 0.25 3.40
N LEU A 156 12.84 -0.73 2.94
CA LEU A 156 12.37 -2.02 2.46
C LEU A 156 12.98 -3.11 3.36
N PRO A 157 12.16 -3.94 4.03
CA PRO A 157 12.65 -5.07 4.81
C PRO A 157 13.33 -6.12 3.91
N SER A 158 14.47 -6.63 4.34
CA SER A 158 15.18 -7.73 3.68
C SER A 158 15.79 -8.68 4.71
N GLU A 159 16.26 -9.83 4.28
CA GLU A 159 17.00 -10.78 5.14
C GLU A 159 18.30 -10.19 5.70
N ARG A 160 18.83 -9.16 5.06
CA ARG A 160 20.06 -8.45 5.47
C ARG A 160 19.78 -7.26 6.39
N GLY A 161 18.52 -6.95 6.68
CA GLY A 161 18.08 -5.77 7.43
C GLY A 161 17.26 -4.80 6.59
N LEU A 162 17.11 -3.56 7.07
CA LEU A 162 16.37 -2.52 6.37
C LEU A 162 17.23 -1.91 5.26
N LEU A 163 16.76 -1.98 4.02
CA LEU A 163 17.37 -1.36 2.84
C LEU A 163 16.60 -0.08 2.47
N PRO A 164 17.22 0.85 1.69
CA PRO A 164 16.50 2.01 1.16
C PRO A 164 15.32 1.58 0.29
N GLY A 165 14.12 2.09 0.63
CA GLY A 165 12.91 1.93 -0.17
C GLY A 165 12.71 3.07 -1.17
N ASN A 166 11.57 3.06 -1.88
CA ASN A 166 11.24 4.11 -2.85
C ASN A 166 11.25 5.52 -2.23
N GLY A 167 10.76 5.67 -1.00
CA GLY A 167 10.72 6.95 -0.29
C GLY A 167 12.11 7.57 -0.07
N SER A 168 13.16 6.77 0.08
CA SER A 168 14.55 7.27 0.14
C SER A 168 15.01 7.82 -1.20
N LEU A 169 14.62 7.19 -2.32
CA LEU A 169 14.91 7.69 -3.67
C LEU A 169 14.07 8.93 -4.00
N VAL A 170 12.82 8.97 -3.53
CA VAL A 170 11.96 10.18 -3.58
C VAL A 170 12.64 11.32 -2.83
N ALA A 171 13.20 11.07 -1.64
CA ALA A 171 13.90 12.09 -0.88
C ALA A 171 15.13 12.64 -1.63
N ALA A 172 15.87 11.79 -2.35
CA ALA A 172 16.98 12.22 -3.19
C ALA A 172 16.52 13.16 -4.32
N LEU A 173 15.45 12.83 -5.05
CA LEU A 173 14.90 13.68 -6.10
C LEU A 173 14.31 14.98 -5.53
N ARG A 174 13.64 14.93 -4.37
CA ARG A 174 13.16 16.13 -3.68
C ARG A 174 14.30 17.09 -3.33
N ALA A 175 15.42 16.57 -2.85
CA ALA A 175 16.61 17.37 -2.52
C ALA A 175 17.23 18.00 -3.77
N ALA A 176 17.17 17.32 -4.92
CA ALA A 176 17.76 17.79 -6.17
C ALA A 176 16.86 18.79 -6.94
N THR A 177 15.53 18.72 -6.75
CA THR A 177 14.56 19.46 -7.58
C THR A 177 13.66 20.40 -6.79
N GLU A 178 13.68 20.33 -5.45
CA GLU A 178 12.76 21.05 -4.53
C GLU A 178 11.27 20.73 -4.76
N ALA A 179 10.96 19.85 -5.71
CA ALA A 179 9.58 19.43 -6.03
C ALA A 179 9.06 18.39 -5.06
N GLN A 180 7.72 18.24 -5.01
CA GLN A 180 7.02 17.24 -4.22
C GLN A 180 6.22 16.32 -5.15
N PRO A 181 6.34 14.99 -5.00
CA PRO A 181 5.52 14.07 -5.78
C PRO A 181 4.09 13.99 -5.24
N ARG A 182 3.15 13.71 -6.11
CA ARG A 182 1.90 13.09 -5.70
C ARG A 182 2.15 11.62 -5.34
N VAL A 183 1.76 11.20 -4.14
CA VAL A 183 1.91 9.81 -3.68
C VAL A 183 0.62 9.04 -3.87
N ILE A 184 0.71 7.80 -4.40
CA ILE A 184 -0.45 6.94 -4.71
C ILE A 184 -0.66 5.85 -3.67
N GLY A 185 0.40 5.23 -3.18
CA GLY A 185 0.37 4.13 -2.21
C GLY A 185 -0.26 4.51 -0.86
N LYS A 186 -0.49 3.50 -0.02
CA LYS A 186 -0.94 3.70 1.37
C LYS A 186 -0.03 4.69 2.10
N PRO A 187 -0.53 5.61 2.91
CA PRO A 187 -1.90 5.73 3.44
C PRO A 187 -2.89 6.48 2.52
N HIS A 188 -2.50 6.90 1.31
CA HIS A 188 -3.38 7.63 0.42
C HIS A 188 -4.52 6.74 -0.11
N GLY A 189 -5.70 7.33 -0.31
CA GLY A 189 -6.94 6.60 -0.58
C GLY A 189 -7.07 5.92 -1.95
N PHE A 190 -6.10 6.09 -2.85
CA PHE A 190 -6.18 5.55 -4.22
C PHE A 190 -6.32 4.02 -4.24
N MET A 191 -5.47 3.30 -3.49
CA MET A 191 -5.49 1.84 -3.44
C MET A 191 -6.76 1.29 -2.79
N PHE A 192 -7.28 1.96 -1.76
CA PHE A 192 -8.54 1.56 -1.11
C PHE A 192 -9.73 1.77 -2.04
N ARG A 193 -9.78 2.89 -2.79
CA ARG A 193 -10.84 3.12 -3.80
C ARG A 193 -10.80 2.07 -4.91
N GLU A 194 -9.62 1.75 -5.42
CA GLU A 194 -9.43 0.70 -6.41
C GLU A 194 -9.89 -0.67 -5.88
N ALA A 195 -9.55 -1.00 -4.64
CA ALA A 195 -10.00 -2.23 -3.99
C ALA A 195 -11.52 -2.28 -3.85
N LEU A 196 -12.13 -1.20 -3.40
CA LEU A 196 -13.59 -1.12 -3.22
C LEU A 196 -14.35 -1.15 -4.54
N ALA A 197 -13.76 -0.68 -5.64
CA ALA A 197 -14.36 -0.74 -6.98
C ALA A 197 -14.44 -2.19 -7.54
N ARG A 198 -13.73 -3.16 -6.95
CA ARG A 198 -13.76 -4.57 -7.38
C ARG A 198 -14.95 -5.37 -6.88
N GLY A 199 -15.87 -4.75 -6.14
CA GLY A 199 -17.08 -5.41 -5.67
C GLY A 199 -18.01 -4.45 -4.94
N ASN A 200 -19.22 -4.94 -4.64
CA ASN A 200 -20.19 -4.17 -3.87
C ASN A 200 -20.05 -4.49 -2.37
N PHE A 201 -18.94 -4.03 -1.76
CA PHE A 201 -18.63 -4.29 -0.36
C PHE A 201 -19.32 -3.27 0.56
N ARG A 202 -20.02 -3.77 1.56
CA ARG A 202 -20.72 -2.93 2.57
C ARG A 202 -19.95 -2.86 3.90
N ARG A 203 -19.14 -3.85 4.19
CA ARG A 203 -18.42 -4.02 5.46
C ARG A 203 -17.00 -4.51 5.23
N PRO A 204 -16.18 -3.82 4.42
CA PRO A 204 -14.79 -4.19 4.25
C PRO A 204 -14.00 -3.98 5.55
N LEU A 205 -12.92 -4.75 5.74
CA LEU A 205 -11.98 -4.64 6.84
C LEU A 205 -10.56 -4.53 6.30
N VAL A 206 -9.86 -3.47 6.66
CA VAL A 206 -8.43 -3.34 6.36
C VAL A 206 -7.63 -4.08 7.42
N ILE A 207 -6.66 -4.89 6.98
CA ILE A 207 -5.77 -5.64 7.86
C ILE A 207 -4.33 -5.34 7.45
N GLY A 208 -3.54 -4.87 8.41
CA GLY A 208 -2.14 -4.54 8.18
C GLY A 208 -1.35 -4.48 9.48
N ASP A 209 -0.04 -4.35 9.36
CA ASP A 209 0.90 -4.32 10.49
C ASP A 209 1.46 -2.92 10.76
N ARG A 210 1.17 -1.93 9.91
CA ARG A 210 1.75 -0.59 10.02
C ARG A 210 0.70 0.47 10.33
N LEU A 211 1.00 1.27 11.36
CA LEU A 211 0.14 2.38 11.78
C LEU A 211 0.12 3.53 10.79
N ASP A 212 1.24 3.80 10.13
CA ASP A 212 1.45 4.96 9.26
C ASP A 212 0.91 4.76 7.83
N THR A 213 0.78 3.53 7.37
CA THR A 213 0.27 3.18 6.04
C THR A 213 -1.10 2.53 6.09
N ASP A 214 -1.22 1.34 6.68
CA ASP A 214 -2.44 0.55 6.65
C ASP A 214 -3.54 1.15 7.50
N ILE A 215 -3.21 1.43 8.77
CA ILE A 215 -4.19 1.92 9.73
C ILE A 215 -4.55 3.38 9.46
N ALA A 216 -3.57 4.22 9.18
CA ALA A 216 -3.82 5.60 8.77
C ALA A 216 -4.66 5.65 7.49
N GLY A 217 -4.31 4.83 6.48
CA GLY A 217 -5.06 4.77 5.24
C GLY A 217 -6.49 4.29 5.43
N ALA A 218 -6.71 3.25 6.25
CA ALA A 218 -8.05 2.80 6.63
C ALA A 218 -8.86 3.92 7.29
N ASN A 219 -8.25 4.63 8.24
CA ASN A 219 -8.91 5.73 8.94
C ASN A 219 -9.26 6.89 8.00
N TYR A 220 -8.37 7.27 7.07
CA TYR A 220 -8.64 8.30 6.05
C TYR A 220 -9.73 7.88 5.06
N ALA A 221 -9.82 6.58 4.78
CA ALA A 221 -10.89 6.02 3.94
C ALA A 221 -12.21 5.76 4.68
N GLY A 222 -12.28 6.01 6.00
CA GLY A 222 -13.45 5.73 6.84
C GLY A 222 -13.73 4.24 7.04
N LEU A 223 -12.70 3.38 6.88
CA LEU A 223 -12.82 1.92 6.96
C LEU A 223 -12.40 1.39 8.34
N PRO A 224 -13.06 0.33 8.85
CA PRO A 224 -12.58 -0.38 10.03
C PRO A 224 -11.22 -1.04 9.75
N SER A 225 -10.39 -1.15 10.79
CA SER A 225 -9.04 -1.69 10.66
C SER A 225 -8.70 -2.67 11.77
N LEU A 226 -7.97 -3.72 11.41
CA LEU A 226 -7.30 -4.67 12.30
C LEU A 226 -5.78 -4.48 12.17
N LEU A 227 -5.14 -4.07 13.25
CA LEU A 227 -3.68 -4.12 13.35
C LEU A 227 -3.24 -5.51 13.77
N VAL A 228 -2.36 -6.14 13.01
CA VAL A 228 -1.66 -7.36 13.44
C VAL A 228 -0.26 -7.00 13.94
N LEU A 229 0.16 -7.65 15.04
CA LEU A 229 1.45 -7.41 15.68
C LEU A 229 2.54 -8.36 15.16
N SER A 230 2.27 -9.04 14.07
CA SER A 230 3.22 -9.94 13.39
C SER A 230 4.29 -9.22 12.58
N GLY A 231 4.17 -7.92 12.36
CA GLY A 231 5.08 -7.13 11.53
C GLY A 231 5.88 -6.08 12.30
N VAL A 232 5.83 -4.83 11.83
CA VAL A 232 6.68 -3.71 12.31
C VAL A 232 6.14 -3.10 13.61
N THR A 233 4.82 -3.01 13.78
CA THR A 233 4.21 -2.31 14.92
C THR A 233 4.18 -3.19 16.16
N THR A 234 4.61 -2.63 17.29
CA THR A 234 4.49 -3.27 18.61
C THR A 234 3.21 -2.84 19.32
N ALA A 235 2.77 -3.62 20.33
CA ALA A 235 1.62 -3.27 21.17
C ALA A 235 1.77 -1.87 21.84
N VAL A 236 3.00 -1.50 22.23
CA VAL A 236 3.27 -0.17 22.82
C VAL A 236 3.04 0.94 21.82
N HIS A 237 3.46 0.75 20.56
CA HIS A 237 3.21 1.72 19.48
C HIS A 237 1.69 1.86 19.21
N ALA A 238 0.95 0.75 19.19
CA ALA A 238 -0.49 0.76 18.99
C ALA A 238 -1.25 1.55 20.07
N ILE A 239 -0.88 1.37 21.34
CA ILE A 239 -1.48 2.08 22.49
C ILE A 239 -1.19 3.59 22.42
N ARG A 240 0.02 3.98 22.00
CA ARG A 240 0.46 5.37 21.89
C ARG A 240 0.10 6.04 20.58
N ALA A 241 -0.60 5.34 19.68
CA ALA A 241 -0.94 5.86 18.37
C ALA A 241 -1.81 7.12 18.45
N ARG A 242 -1.50 8.09 17.59
CA ARG A 242 -2.33 9.28 17.39
C ARG A 242 -3.73 8.86 16.91
N PRO A 243 -4.78 9.65 17.15
CA PRO A 243 -6.15 9.29 16.74
C PRO A 243 -6.26 8.87 15.27
N ALA A 244 -5.59 9.57 14.34
CA ALA A 244 -5.58 9.25 12.91
C ALA A 244 -4.88 7.91 12.57
N HIS A 245 -4.04 7.40 13.45
CA HIS A 245 -3.28 6.15 13.29
C HIS A 245 -3.75 5.04 14.25
N ARG A 246 -4.86 5.23 14.95
CA ARG A 246 -5.35 4.26 15.93
C ARG A 246 -6.19 3.19 15.24
N PRO A 247 -5.84 1.89 15.39
CA PRO A 247 -6.64 0.81 14.82
C PRO A 247 -7.98 0.65 15.54
N MET A 248 -8.97 0.07 14.88
CA MET A 248 -10.23 -0.34 15.52
C MET A 248 -10.04 -1.61 16.32
N TYR A 249 -9.29 -2.57 15.78
CA TYR A 249 -9.00 -3.86 16.41
C TYR A 249 -7.51 -4.13 16.41
N VAL A 250 -7.05 -4.92 17.38
CA VAL A 250 -5.66 -5.41 17.46
C VAL A 250 -5.66 -6.92 17.70
N ALA A 251 -4.77 -7.63 17.02
CA ALA A 251 -4.52 -9.04 17.22
C ALA A 251 -3.01 -9.34 17.17
N ALA A 252 -2.58 -10.45 17.74
CA ALA A 252 -1.18 -10.88 17.67
C ALA A 252 -0.75 -11.15 16.24
N ASP A 253 -1.62 -11.78 15.47
CA ASP A 253 -1.43 -12.14 14.06
C ASP A 253 -2.78 -12.34 13.35
N LEU A 254 -2.73 -12.79 12.10
CA LEU A 254 -3.92 -12.92 11.25
C LEU A 254 -4.93 -13.97 11.77
N ARG A 255 -4.53 -14.96 12.59
CA ARG A 255 -5.46 -15.91 13.22
C ARG A 255 -6.53 -15.20 14.06
N GLY A 256 -6.22 -13.99 14.52
CA GLY A 256 -7.17 -13.12 15.21
C GLY A 256 -8.49 -12.86 14.47
N ILE A 257 -8.54 -12.95 13.13
CA ILE A 257 -9.80 -12.75 12.39
C ILE A 257 -10.91 -13.74 12.78
N HIS A 258 -10.54 -14.91 13.31
CA HIS A 258 -11.47 -15.96 13.73
C HIS A 258 -11.84 -15.89 15.21
N HIS A 259 -11.16 -15.10 16.02
CA HIS A 259 -11.46 -14.99 17.44
C HIS A 259 -12.64 -14.05 17.67
N PRO A 260 -13.61 -14.38 18.54
CA PRO A 260 -14.72 -13.50 18.87
C PRO A 260 -14.33 -12.33 19.80
N ASN A 261 -13.22 -12.48 20.53
CA ASN A 261 -12.74 -11.50 21.50
C ASN A 261 -11.52 -10.75 20.93
N HIS A 262 -11.78 -9.64 20.24
CA HIS A 262 -10.74 -8.67 19.86
C HIS A 262 -10.70 -7.57 20.90
N ALA A 263 -9.53 -6.99 21.15
CA ALA A 263 -9.46 -5.70 21.78
C ALA A 263 -10.10 -4.67 20.85
N ASP A 264 -11.36 -4.33 21.11
CA ASP A 264 -12.06 -3.27 20.38
C ASP A 264 -11.63 -1.92 20.95
N LEU A 265 -10.82 -1.21 20.20
CA LEU A 265 -10.32 0.12 20.55
C LEU A 265 -11.22 1.25 20.02
N SER A 266 -12.35 0.94 19.41
CA SER A 266 -13.28 1.94 18.86
C SER A 266 -13.79 2.91 19.92
N TYR A 267 -13.91 2.44 21.19
CA TYR A 267 -14.32 3.27 22.32
C TYR A 267 -13.38 4.49 22.53
N TYR A 268 -12.08 4.33 22.25
CA TYR A 268 -11.09 5.40 22.39
C TYR A 268 -11.04 6.34 21.18
N ARG A 269 -11.84 6.12 20.14
CA ARG A 269 -11.96 7.01 18.96
C ARG A 269 -12.89 8.19 19.21
N ARG A 270 -13.77 8.14 20.22
CA ARG A 270 -14.63 9.28 20.55
C ARG A 270 -13.77 10.41 21.12
N PRO A 271 -13.86 11.65 20.59
CA PRO A 271 -13.34 12.80 21.29
C PRO A 271 -13.98 12.79 22.68
N PRO A 272 -13.27 13.23 23.75
CA PRO A 272 -13.89 13.42 25.05
C PRO A 272 -15.14 14.28 24.81
N ALA A 273 -16.29 13.80 25.29
CA ALA A 273 -17.50 14.61 25.30
C ALA A 273 -17.14 15.93 26.01
N ASP A 274 -17.36 17.05 25.32
CA ASP A 274 -17.25 18.36 25.92
C ASP A 274 -18.05 18.34 27.21
N HIS A 275 -17.37 18.24 28.37
CA HIS A 275 -18.00 18.54 29.62
C HIS A 275 -18.28 20.04 29.56
N PRO A 276 -19.53 20.49 29.62
CA PRO A 276 -19.81 21.90 29.84
C PRO A 276 -19.16 22.27 31.15
N ILE A 277 -18.18 23.17 31.09
CA ILE A 277 -17.64 23.83 32.25
C ILE A 277 -18.82 24.64 32.80
N GLY A 278 -19.50 24.06 33.78
CA GLY A 278 -20.55 24.73 34.51
C GLY A 278 -19.96 25.95 35.23
N GLY A 279 -20.66 27.04 35.11
CA GLY A 279 -20.39 28.40 35.51
C GLY A 279 -19.97 28.70 36.94
#